data_cef8e5f9415d67299bbed5ce34adc85d
#
_entry.id   cef8e5f9415d67299bbed5ce34adc85d
#
_cell.length_a   1.000
_cell.length_b   1.000
_cell.length_c   1.000
_cell.angle_alpha   90.00
_cell.angle_beta   90.00
_cell.angle_gamma   90.00
#
_symmetry.space_group_name_H-M   'P 1'
#
loop_
_entity.id
_entity.type
_entity.pdbx_description
1 polymer ?
#
loop_
_entity_poly.entity_id
_entity_poly.type
_entity_poly.pdbx_seq_one_letter_code
_entity_poly.pdbx_strand_id
1 'polypeptide(L)'
;MERLDKFLCDSGAGTRSQVKAMLKAGRVTVDGKPAKDPALKIDGTKQQIMLDGELMGGFQRRVVLLNKPQGYVTATEDARDQTVMDLLPETMRHWDLKPVGRLDKATEGLLLLTNDGELLHRLISPKKEVPKVYYALHEGTAGQEDVTAFSQGITLRDGTVCLPAALVPLGPGESQITVCEGKYHQVRRMMAARNMTVTYLERRKEGNLELGALPRGQVRLLKEEEIRELEALCGM
;
A
#
# COMPACT_ATOMS: atom_id res chain seq x y z
N MET A 1 4.51 21.26 14.05
CA MET A 1 3.16 21.80 14.32
C MET A 1 2.19 21.33 13.26
N GLU A 2 1.07 20.71 13.65
CA GLU A 2 0.03 20.21 12.76
C GLU A 2 -1.36 20.72 13.17
N ARG A 3 -2.39 20.43 12.38
CA ARG A 3 -3.76 20.83 12.72
C ARG A 3 -4.35 19.88 13.75
N LEU A 4 -5.12 20.39 14.68
CA LEU A 4 -5.77 19.61 15.73
C LEU A 4 -6.73 18.55 15.18
N ASP A 5 -7.51 18.87 14.13
CA ASP A 5 -8.40 17.89 13.50
C ASP A 5 -7.62 16.71 12.87
N LYS A 6 -6.47 17.00 12.24
CA LYS A 6 -5.60 15.97 11.70
C LYS A 6 -5.01 15.11 12.80
N PHE A 7 -4.41 15.73 13.82
CA PHE A 7 -3.82 15.03 14.96
C PHE A 7 -4.81 14.06 15.62
N LEU A 8 -6.06 14.50 15.87
CA LEU A 8 -7.09 13.66 16.48
C LEU A 8 -7.50 12.49 15.60
N CYS A 9 -7.63 12.71 14.28
CA CYS A 9 -7.87 11.61 13.34
C CYS A 9 -6.73 10.59 13.34
N ASP A 10 -5.49 11.08 13.27
CA ASP A 10 -4.28 10.26 13.23
C ASP A 10 -4.09 9.49 14.56
N SER A 11 -4.56 10.07 15.67
CA SER A 11 -4.60 9.42 17.00
C SER A 11 -5.76 8.44 17.18
N GLY A 12 -6.60 8.24 16.15
CA GLY A 12 -7.69 7.26 16.23
C GLY A 12 -8.99 7.75 16.87
N ALA A 13 -9.16 9.07 17.08
CA ALA A 13 -10.39 9.62 17.63
C ALA A 13 -11.62 9.42 16.74
N GLY A 14 -11.43 9.30 15.41
CA GLY A 14 -12.50 9.08 14.46
C GLY A 14 -12.24 9.77 13.10
N THR A 15 -13.27 9.76 12.24
CA THR A 15 -13.23 10.47 10.96
C THR A 15 -13.17 11.98 11.16
N ARG A 16 -12.76 12.74 10.14
CA ARG A 16 -12.72 14.21 10.19
C ARG A 16 -14.08 14.83 10.57
N SER A 17 -15.18 14.25 10.09
CA SER A 17 -16.53 14.72 10.42
C SER A 17 -16.87 14.48 11.90
N GLN A 18 -16.53 13.30 12.44
CA GLN A 18 -16.71 12.96 13.83
C GLN A 18 -15.84 13.84 14.75
N VAL A 19 -14.57 14.03 14.40
CA VAL A 19 -13.65 14.91 15.13
C VAL A 19 -14.17 16.35 15.18
N LYS A 20 -14.69 16.90 14.07
CA LYS A 20 -15.32 18.24 14.06
C LYS A 20 -16.53 18.32 15.01
N ALA A 21 -17.34 17.26 15.06
CA ALA A 21 -18.47 17.19 15.98
C ALA A 21 -17.99 17.15 17.45
N MET A 22 -16.96 16.39 17.77
CA MET A 22 -16.35 16.32 19.11
C MET A 22 -15.77 17.66 19.54
N LEU A 23 -15.06 18.36 18.68
CA LEU A 23 -14.53 19.71 18.92
C LEU A 23 -15.65 20.72 19.18
N LYS A 24 -16.70 20.70 18.36
CA LYS A 24 -17.88 21.56 18.54
C LYS A 24 -18.60 21.27 19.87
N ALA A 25 -18.65 20.01 20.27
CA ALA A 25 -19.24 19.58 21.54
C ALA A 25 -18.37 19.91 22.78
N GLY A 26 -17.14 20.43 22.58
CA GLY A 26 -16.24 20.80 23.68
C GLY A 26 -15.59 19.60 24.38
N ARG A 27 -15.58 18.44 23.76
CA ARG A 27 -15.02 17.20 24.33
C ARG A 27 -13.49 17.17 24.29
N VAL A 28 -12.84 18.09 23.53
CA VAL A 28 -11.39 18.14 23.33
C VAL A 28 -10.79 19.28 24.13
N THR A 29 -9.68 19.00 24.83
CA THR A 29 -8.87 20.03 25.48
C THR A 29 -7.43 19.97 24.97
N VAL A 30 -6.77 21.14 24.93
CA VAL A 30 -5.35 21.29 24.65
C VAL A 30 -4.73 22.02 25.83
N ASP A 31 -3.77 21.39 26.51
CA ASP A 31 -3.17 21.91 27.76
C ASP A 31 -4.22 22.30 28.80
N GLY A 32 -5.27 21.47 28.97
CA GLY A 32 -6.38 21.67 29.89
C GLY A 32 -7.41 22.71 29.45
N LYS A 33 -7.26 23.39 28.33
CA LYS A 33 -8.21 24.38 27.80
C LYS A 33 -9.08 23.78 26.69
N PRO A 34 -10.41 23.99 26.71
CA PRO A 34 -11.29 23.52 25.65
C PRO A 34 -10.88 24.08 24.28
N ALA A 35 -10.71 23.18 23.31
CA ALA A 35 -10.37 23.53 21.93
C ALA A 35 -11.57 23.23 21.02
N LYS A 36 -12.06 24.24 20.28
CA LYS A 36 -13.20 24.12 19.35
C LYS A 36 -12.83 24.31 17.89
N ASP A 37 -11.66 24.91 17.62
CA ASP A 37 -11.20 25.17 16.26
C ASP A 37 -10.47 23.95 15.68
N PRO A 38 -11.01 23.28 14.63
CA PRO A 38 -10.34 22.18 13.96
C PRO A 38 -9.00 22.55 13.34
N ALA A 39 -8.81 23.82 12.98
CA ALA A 39 -7.60 24.31 12.33
C ALA A 39 -6.50 24.76 13.31
N LEU A 40 -6.79 24.72 14.63
CA LEU A 40 -5.81 25.05 15.66
C LEU A 40 -4.49 24.31 15.41
N LYS A 41 -3.40 25.06 15.38
CA LYS A 41 -2.06 24.48 15.24
C LYS A 41 -1.54 24.01 16.58
N ILE A 42 -1.22 22.73 16.66
CA ILE A 42 -0.71 22.08 17.88
C ILE A 42 0.65 21.44 17.63
N ASP A 43 1.37 21.18 18.69
CA ASP A 43 2.56 20.34 18.72
C ASP A 43 2.28 19.13 19.62
N GLY A 44 1.86 18.01 19.01
CA GLY A 44 1.49 16.79 19.76
C GLY A 44 2.65 16.15 20.53
N THR A 45 3.89 16.62 20.35
CA THR A 45 5.04 16.16 21.15
C THR A 45 5.25 16.98 22.41
N LYS A 46 4.63 18.17 22.51
CA LYS A 46 4.83 19.10 23.63
C LYS A 46 3.55 19.45 24.37
N GLN A 47 2.40 19.36 23.70
CA GLN A 47 1.12 19.75 24.23
C GLN A 47 0.30 18.52 24.65
N GLN A 48 -0.43 18.64 25.74
CA GLN A 48 -1.32 17.61 26.23
C GLN A 48 -2.69 17.76 25.56
N ILE A 49 -3.00 16.86 24.61
CA ILE A 49 -4.29 16.82 23.93
C ILE A 49 -5.15 15.72 24.56
N MET A 50 -6.32 16.07 25.03
CA MET A 50 -7.24 15.12 25.67
C MET A 50 -8.59 15.11 24.96
N LEU A 51 -9.20 13.93 24.86
CA LEU A 51 -10.58 13.72 24.41
C LEU A 51 -11.33 13.01 25.54
N ASP A 52 -12.40 13.64 26.03
CA ASP A 52 -13.21 13.13 27.14
C ASP A 52 -12.41 12.81 28.42
N GLY A 53 -11.30 13.52 28.63
CA GLY A 53 -10.41 13.27 29.76
C GLY A 53 -9.34 12.20 29.53
N GLU A 54 -9.31 11.55 28.39
CA GLU A 54 -8.26 10.62 28.00
C GLU A 54 -7.19 11.31 27.16
N LEU A 55 -5.91 11.02 27.47
CA LEU A 55 -4.77 11.56 26.73
C LEU A 55 -4.72 10.96 25.32
N MET A 56 -4.82 11.83 24.32
CA MET A 56 -4.67 11.42 22.92
C MET A 56 -3.20 11.30 22.57
N GLY A 57 -2.82 10.12 22.08
CA GLY A 57 -1.46 9.88 21.57
C GLY A 57 -1.20 10.70 20.31
N GLY A 58 0.08 10.98 20.03
CA GLY A 58 0.53 11.59 18.77
C GLY A 58 0.25 10.70 17.55
N PHE A 59 0.69 11.17 16.38
CA PHE A 59 0.58 10.41 15.13
C PHE A 59 0.98 8.94 15.35
N GLN A 60 0.01 8.06 15.23
CA GLN A 60 0.26 6.62 15.24
C GLN A 60 0.44 6.16 13.80
N ARG A 61 1.68 5.91 13.44
CA ARG A 61 1.99 5.32 12.14
C ARG A 61 1.32 3.95 12.01
N ARG A 62 0.62 3.76 10.93
CA ARG A 62 -0.08 2.54 10.61
C ARG A 62 0.41 2.03 9.25
N VAL A 63 0.85 0.79 9.22
CA VAL A 63 1.15 0.09 7.96
C VAL A 63 0.38 -1.22 7.98
N VAL A 64 -0.46 -1.40 6.98
CA VAL A 64 -1.38 -2.53 6.86
C VAL A 64 -1.03 -3.31 5.61
N LEU A 65 -0.93 -4.62 5.73
CA LEU A 65 -0.83 -5.55 4.61
C LEU A 65 -2.22 -6.10 4.31
N LEU A 66 -2.67 -5.92 3.08
CA LEU A 66 -3.91 -6.45 2.54
C LEU A 66 -3.58 -7.56 1.54
N ASN A 67 -4.26 -8.71 1.64
CA ASN A 67 -4.33 -9.66 0.53
C ASN A 67 -5.50 -9.25 -0.39
N LYS A 68 -5.19 -8.42 -1.39
CA LYS A 68 -6.19 -7.87 -2.32
C LYS A 68 -6.81 -8.98 -3.18
N PRO A 69 -8.13 -9.18 -3.19
CA PRO A 69 -8.80 -10.06 -4.15
C PRO A 69 -8.98 -9.35 -5.51
N GLN A 70 -9.36 -10.10 -6.54
CA GLN A 70 -9.84 -9.54 -7.80
C GLN A 70 -11.13 -8.75 -7.61
N GLY A 71 -11.42 -7.86 -8.56
CA GLY A 71 -12.66 -7.09 -8.59
C GLY A 71 -12.60 -5.73 -7.90
N TYR A 72 -11.62 -5.50 -7.03
CA TYR A 72 -11.44 -4.23 -6.32
C TYR A 72 -10.38 -3.36 -7.00
N VAL A 73 -10.67 -2.07 -7.15
CA VAL A 73 -9.69 -1.10 -7.65
C VAL A 73 -8.80 -0.59 -6.52
N THR A 74 -7.53 -0.32 -6.85
CA THR A 74 -6.59 0.28 -5.90
C THR A 74 -6.73 1.81 -5.92
N ALA A 75 -7.73 2.30 -5.20
CA ALA A 75 -8.03 3.72 -5.03
C ALA A 75 -8.58 3.94 -3.61
N THR A 76 -8.56 5.19 -3.15
CA THR A 76 -9.24 5.58 -1.90
C THR A 76 -10.74 5.77 -2.09
N GLU A 77 -11.15 6.20 -3.28
CA GLU A 77 -12.54 6.38 -3.69
C GLU A 77 -12.66 6.09 -5.19
N ASP A 78 -13.79 5.52 -5.60
CA ASP A 78 -14.15 5.33 -7.01
C ASP A 78 -15.67 5.45 -7.17
N ALA A 79 -16.11 6.06 -8.29
CA ALA A 79 -17.53 6.32 -8.52
C ALA A 79 -18.31 5.10 -9.02
N ARG A 80 -17.65 4.06 -9.49
CA ARG A 80 -18.25 2.90 -10.18
C ARG A 80 -17.89 1.56 -9.55
N ASP A 81 -16.67 1.46 -9.05
CA ASP A 81 -16.10 0.21 -8.59
C ASP A 81 -15.86 0.22 -7.07
N GLN A 82 -15.96 -0.94 -6.45
CA GLN A 82 -15.50 -1.14 -5.08
C GLN A 82 -13.99 -0.95 -5.01
N THR A 83 -13.54 -0.27 -3.96
CA THR A 83 -12.13 0.02 -3.73
C THR A 83 -11.53 -0.90 -2.69
N VAL A 84 -10.20 -0.92 -2.61
CA VAL A 84 -9.49 -1.64 -1.55
C VAL A 84 -9.81 -1.12 -0.14
N MET A 85 -10.35 0.10 -0.03
CA MET A 85 -10.77 0.69 1.25
C MET A 85 -12.04 0.04 1.80
N ASP A 86 -12.89 -0.51 0.92
CA ASP A 86 -14.12 -1.21 1.31
C ASP A 86 -13.83 -2.55 2.02
N LEU A 87 -12.63 -3.09 1.82
CA LEU A 87 -12.15 -4.32 2.47
C LEU A 87 -11.65 -4.08 3.90
N LEU A 88 -11.46 -2.81 4.30
CA LEU A 88 -10.95 -2.50 5.64
C LEU A 88 -12.04 -2.70 6.70
N PRO A 89 -11.70 -3.34 7.83
CA PRO A 89 -12.55 -3.36 9.02
C PRO A 89 -12.96 -1.94 9.42
N GLU A 90 -14.15 -1.78 9.99
CA GLU A 90 -14.67 -0.48 10.41
C GLU A 90 -13.71 0.25 11.35
N THR A 91 -13.03 -0.49 12.23
CA THR A 91 -12.02 0.02 13.16
C THR A 91 -10.79 0.64 12.48
N MET A 92 -10.54 0.36 11.20
CA MET A 92 -9.40 0.89 10.44
C MET A 92 -9.78 2.00 9.46
N ARG A 93 -11.08 2.19 9.16
CA ARG A 93 -11.54 3.16 8.15
C ARG A 93 -11.19 4.61 8.46
N HIS A 94 -10.97 4.93 9.73
CA HIS A 94 -10.61 6.29 10.16
C HIS A 94 -9.09 6.55 10.23
N TRP A 95 -8.24 5.58 9.87
CA TRP A 95 -6.79 5.73 9.97
C TRP A 95 -6.14 6.52 8.83
N ASP A 96 -6.92 7.11 7.92
CA ASP A 96 -6.44 7.86 6.73
C ASP A 96 -5.42 7.05 5.88
N LEU A 97 -5.66 5.75 5.76
CA LEU A 97 -4.78 4.85 5.03
C LEU A 97 -4.83 5.14 3.52
N LYS A 98 -3.67 5.07 2.87
CA LYS A 98 -3.51 5.21 1.42
C LYS A 98 -2.77 4.01 0.85
N PRO A 99 -3.17 3.51 -0.33
CA PRO A 99 -2.46 2.41 -0.97
C PRO A 99 -1.03 2.79 -1.36
N VAL A 100 -0.09 1.91 -1.07
CA VAL A 100 1.31 2.00 -1.49
C VAL A 100 1.44 1.38 -2.88
N GLY A 101 1.43 2.23 -3.88
CA GLY A 101 1.38 1.76 -5.27
C GLY A 101 0.00 1.20 -5.64
N ARG A 102 -0.04 0.44 -6.73
CA ARG A 102 -1.30 -0.07 -7.27
C ARG A 102 -1.16 -1.51 -7.74
N LEU A 103 -2.22 -2.27 -7.55
CA LEU A 103 -2.50 -3.52 -8.26
C LEU A 103 -3.72 -3.29 -9.17
N ASP A 104 -3.70 -3.87 -10.35
CA ASP A 104 -4.82 -3.81 -11.27
C ASP A 104 -6.05 -4.49 -10.68
N LYS A 105 -7.26 -4.17 -11.18
CA LYS A 105 -8.52 -4.76 -10.72
C LYS A 105 -8.51 -6.29 -10.80
N ALA A 106 -7.88 -6.86 -11.83
CA ALA A 106 -7.75 -8.29 -12.08
C ALA A 106 -6.48 -8.92 -11.46
N THR A 107 -5.68 -8.18 -10.68
CA THR A 107 -4.47 -8.67 -10.01
C THR A 107 -4.74 -8.83 -8.52
N GLU A 108 -4.29 -9.94 -7.96
CA GLU A 108 -4.45 -10.30 -6.55
C GLU A 108 -3.16 -10.09 -5.75
N GLY A 109 -3.28 -10.28 -4.44
CA GLY A 109 -2.15 -10.48 -3.54
C GLY A 109 -1.76 -9.27 -2.72
N LEU A 110 -0.50 -9.21 -2.33
CA LEU A 110 0.04 -8.28 -1.35
C LEU A 110 -0.10 -6.83 -1.82
N LEU A 111 -0.84 -6.04 -1.06
CA LEU A 111 -0.93 -4.60 -1.19
C LEU A 111 -0.72 -3.96 0.18
N LEU A 112 0.18 -3.00 0.25
CA LEU A 112 0.37 -2.20 1.46
C LEU A 112 -0.53 -0.98 1.46
N LEU A 113 -0.99 -0.60 2.66
CA LEU A 113 -1.70 0.64 2.90
C LEU A 113 -1.04 1.33 4.11
N THR A 114 -0.88 2.64 4.07
CA THR A 114 -0.28 3.39 5.17
C THR A 114 -0.84 4.81 5.28
N ASN A 115 -0.80 5.37 6.48
CA ASN A 115 -1.02 6.79 6.72
C ASN A 115 0.30 7.60 6.77
N ASP A 116 1.45 6.93 6.65
CA ASP A 116 2.76 7.56 6.58
C ASP A 116 3.08 7.93 5.12
N GLY A 117 2.96 9.23 4.82
CA GLY A 117 3.20 9.76 3.47
C GLY A 117 4.67 9.68 3.03
N GLU A 118 5.64 9.72 3.96
CA GLU A 118 7.05 9.59 3.62
C GLU A 118 7.38 8.15 3.23
N LEU A 119 6.99 7.18 4.05
CA LEU A 119 7.16 5.76 3.77
C LEU A 119 6.49 5.40 2.44
N LEU A 120 5.23 5.85 2.22
CA LEU A 120 4.51 5.64 0.97
C LEU A 120 5.32 6.14 -0.24
N HIS A 121 5.77 7.40 -0.21
CA HIS A 121 6.50 8.00 -1.32
C HIS A 121 7.81 7.25 -1.61
N ARG A 122 8.51 6.79 -0.59
CA ARG A 122 9.76 6.04 -0.77
C ARG A 122 9.53 4.66 -1.37
N LEU A 123 8.52 3.93 -0.89
CA LEU A 123 8.19 2.59 -1.39
C LEU A 123 7.76 2.57 -2.86
N ILE A 124 7.04 3.61 -3.32
CA ILE A 124 6.62 3.71 -4.73
C ILE A 124 7.69 4.31 -5.65
N SER A 125 8.74 4.91 -5.09
CA SER A 125 9.77 5.60 -5.86
C SER A 125 10.57 4.60 -6.71
N PRO A 126 10.64 4.75 -8.05
CA PRO A 126 11.43 3.89 -8.91
C PRO A 126 12.92 3.87 -8.55
N LYS A 127 13.42 4.96 -7.94
CA LYS A 127 14.84 5.08 -7.55
C LYS A 127 15.23 4.16 -6.39
N LYS A 128 14.25 3.62 -5.66
CA LYS A 128 14.50 2.73 -4.52
C LYS A 128 14.50 1.26 -4.92
N GLU A 129 14.10 0.95 -6.14
CA GLU A 129 14.15 -0.40 -6.73
C GLU A 129 13.60 -1.50 -5.85
N VAL A 130 12.55 -1.19 -5.05
CA VAL A 130 11.91 -2.16 -4.16
C VAL A 130 11.38 -3.33 -4.97
N PRO A 131 11.90 -4.56 -4.76
CA PRO A 131 11.52 -5.71 -5.57
C PRO A 131 10.07 -6.14 -5.28
N LYS A 132 9.36 -6.53 -6.33
CA LYS A 132 8.01 -7.05 -6.28
C LYS A 132 7.98 -8.40 -6.97
N VAL A 133 7.59 -9.45 -6.25
CA VAL A 133 7.57 -10.82 -6.75
C VAL A 133 6.13 -11.23 -7.05
N TYR A 134 5.92 -11.63 -8.29
CA TYR A 134 4.62 -12.06 -8.80
C TYR A 134 4.64 -13.55 -9.16
N TYR A 135 3.55 -14.23 -8.86
CA TYR A 135 3.22 -15.52 -9.41
C TYR A 135 2.23 -15.32 -10.57
N ALA A 136 2.49 -15.95 -11.70
CA ALA A 136 1.66 -15.85 -12.88
C ALA A 136 1.29 -17.23 -13.43
N LEU A 137 0.02 -17.41 -13.77
CA LEU A 137 -0.44 -18.42 -14.72
C LEU A 137 -0.54 -17.77 -16.10
N HIS A 138 -0.10 -18.46 -17.13
CA HIS A 138 -0.08 -17.92 -18.48
C HIS A 138 -0.22 -19.02 -19.54
N GLU A 139 -0.67 -18.64 -20.73
CA GLU A 139 -0.61 -19.49 -21.90
C GLU A 139 0.83 -19.55 -22.42
N GLY A 140 1.20 -20.66 -23.02
CA GLY A 140 2.56 -20.91 -23.50
C GLY A 140 3.50 -21.43 -22.40
N THR A 141 4.74 -21.61 -22.75
CA THR A 141 5.80 -22.13 -21.86
C THR A 141 6.99 -21.18 -21.88
N ALA A 142 7.40 -20.71 -20.71
CA ALA A 142 8.59 -19.89 -20.58
C ALA A 142 9.84 -20.76 -20.70
N GLY A 143 10.77 -20.36 -21.55
CA GLY A 143 12.04 -21.02 -21.77
C GLY A 143 13.26 -20.20 -21.38
N GLN A 144 14.46 -20.76 -21.56
CA GLN A 144 15.72 -20.08 -21.21
C GLN A 144 15.93 -18.77 -21.99
N GLU A 145 15.43 -18.67 -23.21
CA GLU A 145 15.49 -17.43 -24.01
C GLU A 145 14.65 -16.30 -23.36
N ASP A 146 13.52 -16.66 -22.77
CA ASP A 146 12.65 -15.70 -22.06
C ASP A 146 13.31 -15.21 -20.78
N VAL A 147 13.93 -16.11 -20.02
CA VAL A 147 14.73 -15.77 -18.84
C VAL A 147 15.83 -14.78 -19.20
N THR A 148 16.56 -15.04 -20.29
CA THR A 148 17.61 -14.15 -20.81
C THR A 148 17.05 -12.79 -21.23
N ALA A 149 15.93 -12.78 -21.96
CA ALA A 149 15.28 -11.54 -22.39
C ALA A 149 14.82 -10.69 -21.20
N PHE A 150 14.23 -11.30 -20.18
CA PHE A 150 13.82 -10.59 -18.97
C PHE A 150 15.02 -9.97 -18.23
N SER A 151 16.13 -10.69 -18.11
CA SER A 151 17.34 -10.20 -17.44
C SER A 151 18.03 -9.04 -18.17
N GLN A 152 17.78 -8.87 -19.46
CA GLN A 152 18.28 -7.74 -20.26
C GLN A 152 17.33 -6.54 -20.29
N GLY A 153 16.10 -6.72 -19.83
CA GLY A 153 15.01 -5.77 -19.94
C GLY A 153 14.21 -5.97 -21.23
N ILE A 154 12.89 -5.76 -21.13
CA ILE A 154 11.93 -5.99 -22.22
C ILE A 154 11.47 -4.65 -22.80
N THR A 155 11.58 -4.50 -24.12
CA THR A 155 10.90 -3.41 -24.83
C THR A 155 9.47 -3.85 -25.15
N LEU A 156 8.50 -3.09 -24.63
CA LEU A 156 7.08 -3.35 -24.83
C LEU A 156 6.62 -2.90 -26.22
N ARG A 157 5.45 -3.35 -26.66
CA ARG A 157 4.91 -3.05 -28.01
C ARG A 157 4.74 -1.56 -28.31
N ASP A 158 4.58 -0.73 -27.30
CA ASP A 158 4.47 0.74 -27.43
C ASP A 158 5.83 1.46 -27.36
N GLY A 159 6.94 0.72 -27.38
CA GLY A 159 8.29 1.27 -27.28
C GLY A 159 8.77 1.53 -25.86
N THR A 160 7.93 1.30 -24.83
CA THR A 160 8.35 1.46 -23.42
C THR A 160 9.43 0.42 -23.09
N VAL A 161 10.58 0.86 -22.62
CA VAL A 161 11.67 -0.02 -22.15
C VAL A 161 11.47 -0.30 -20.66
N CYS A 162 11.36 -1.58 -20.29
CA CYS A 162 11.34 -2.04 -18.92
C CYS A 162 12.77 -2.29 -18.42
N LEU A 163 12.99 -2.04 -17.14
CA LEU A 163 14.24 -2.40 -16.46
C LEU A 163 14.44 -3.93 -16.48
N PRO A 164 15.70 -4.40 -16.34
CA PRO A 164 15.99 -5.80 -16.10
C PRO A 164 15.10 -6.41 -15.02
N ALA A 165 14.61 -7.61 -15.26
CA ALA A 165 13.71 -8.32 -14.37
C ALA A 165 14.11 -9.80 -14.31
N ALA A 166 13.72 -10.51 -13.26
CA ALA A 166 13.92 -11.94 -13.19
C ALA A 166 12.65 -12.69 -13.61
N LEU A 167 12.80 -13.69 -14.46
CA LEU A 167 11.78 -14.67 -14.80
C LEU A 167 12.26 -16.05 -14.36
N VAL A 168 11.48 -16.75 -13.57
CA VAL A 168 11.75 -18.13 -13.15
C VAL A 168 10.56 -18.99 -13.57
N PRO A 169 10.72 -19.83 -14.60
CA PRO A 169 9.73 -20.84 -14.96
C PRO A 169 9.55 -21.82 -13.80
N LEU A 170 8.31 -22.08 -13.36
CA LEU A 170 7.98 -23.03 -12.31
C LEU A 170 7.43 -24.34 -12.87
N GLY A 171 6.91 -24.30 -14.09
CA GLY A 171 6.31 -25.40 -14.81
C GLY A 171 5.64 -24.92 -16.09
N PRO A 172 4.99 -25.81 -16.85
CA PRO A 172 4.21 -25.42 -18.02
C PRO A 172 3.09 -24.45 -17.65
N GLY A 173 3.11 -23.25 -18.23
CA GLY A 173 2.12 -22.21 -17.95
C GLY A 173 2.23 -21.53 -16.59
N GLU A 174 3.32 -21.73 -15.85
CA GLU A 174 3.55 -21.14 -14.54
C GLU A 174 4.92 -20.47 -14.46
N SER A 175 4.95 -19.26 -13.94
CA SER A 175 6.20 -18.51 -13.75
C SER A 175 6.16 -17.61 -12.52
N GLN A 176 7.35 -17.37 -11.95
CA GLN A 176 7.58 -16.30 -10.99
C GLN A 176 8.32 -15.15 -11.67
N ILE A 177 7.84 -13.94 -11.49
CA ILE A 177 8.43 -12.74 -12.08
C ILE A 177 8.79 -11.74 -10.97
N THR A 178 10.03 -11.25 -10.99
CA THR A 178 10.48 -10.19 -10.08
C THR A 178 10.79 -8.93 -10.84
N VAL A 179 10.15 -7.81 -10.48
CA VAL A 179 10.38 -6.48 -11.05
C VAL A 179 10.69 -5.49 -9.95
N CYS A 180 11.53 -4.48 -10.25
CA CYS A 180 11.91 -3.40 -9.31
C CYS A 180 11.23 -2.06 -9.63
N GLU A 181 10.33 -2.04 -10.59
CA GLU A 181 9.55 -0.86 -11.00
C GLU A 181 8.05 -1.21 -11.09
N GLY A 182 7.19 -0.26 -11.46
CA GLY A 182 5.73 -0.47 -11.49
C GLY A 182 5.07 0.30 -12.63
N LYS A 183 5.40 -0.04 -13.89
CA LYS A 183 4.72 0.53 -15.06
C LYS A 183 3.31 -0.05 -15.21
N TYR A 184 2.48 0.65 -15.96
CA TYR A 184 1.10 0.21 -16.25
C TYR A 184 1.05 -1.20 -16.83
N HIS A 185 0.34 -2.11 -16.15
CA HIS A 185 0.21 -3.53 -16.49
C HIS A 185 1.54 -4.24 -16.80
N GLN A 186 2.64 -3.85 -16.14
CA GLN A 186 4.00 -4.19 -16.55
C GLN A 186 4.20 -5.68 -16.74
N VAL A 187 3.93 -6.51 -15.73
CA VAL A 187 4.18 -7.96 -15.81
C VAL A 187 3.39 -8.60 -16.95
N ARG A 188 2.09 -8.25 -17.08
CA ARG A 188 1.23 -8.76 -18.18
C ARG A 188 1.78 -8.37 -19.54
N ARG A 189 2.26 -7.15 -19.70
CA ARG A 189 2.81 -6.63 -20.96
C ARG A 189 4.18 -7.23 -21.28
N MET A 190 5.04 -7.44 -20.29
CA MET A 190 6.34 -8.09 -20.48
C MET A 190 6.15 -9.55 -20.92
N MET A 191 5.25 -10.29 -20.28
CA MET A 191 4.91 -11.67 -20.66
C MET A 191 4.31 -11.71 -22.09
N ALA A 192 3.39 -10.81 -22.41
CA ALA A 192 2.78 -10.70 -23.73
C ALA A 192 3.81 -10.33 -24.83
N ALA A 193 4.85 -9.57 -24.52
CA ALA A 193 5.96 -9.29 -25.46
C ALA A 193 6.79 -10.55 -25.77
N ARG A 194 6.68 -11.59 -24.95
CA ARG A 194 7.26 -12.92 -25.14
C ARG A 194 6.22 -13.97 -25.58
N ASN A 195 5.08 -13.53 -26.11
CA ASN A 195 3.96 -14.38 -26.57
C ASN A 195 3.32 -15.25 -25.47
N MET A 196 3.39 -14.81 -24.22
CA MET A 196 2.76 -15.47 -23.07
C MET A 196 1.62 -14.60 -22.54
N THR A 197 0.37 -15.07 -22.69
CA THR A 197 -0.82 -14.37 -22.20
C THR A 197 -1.06 -14.72 -20.73
N VAL A 198 -0.91 -13.75 -19.82
CA VAL A 198 -1.17 -13.97 -18.38
C VAL A 198 -2.66 -14.08 -18.10
N THR A 199 -3.09 -15.23 -17.62
CA THR A 199 -4.48 -15.53 -17.24
C THR A 199 -4.75 -15.26 -15.77
N TYR A 200 -3.74 -15.45 -14.90
CA TYR A 200 -3.81 -15.14 -13.46
C TYR A 200 -2.52 -14.44 -13.01
N LEU A 201 -2.65 -13.47 -12.10
CA LEU A 201 -1.50 -12.74 -11.55
C LEU A 201 -1.71 -12.40 -10.09
N GLU A 202 -0.75 -12.78 -9.24
CA GLU A 202 -0.75 -12.54 -7.81
C GLU A 202 0.60 -11.98 -7.36
N ARG A 203 0.60 -10.85 -6.66
CA ARG A 203 1.81 -10.34 -6.00
C ARG A 203 2.00 -11.04 -4.67
N ARG A 204 3.02 -11.88 -4.54
CA ARG A 204 3.32 -12.66 -3.34
C ARG A 204 4.28 -11.97 -2.38
N LYS A 205 5.14 -11.07 -2.91
CA LYS A 205 6.15 -10.39 -2.11
C LYS A 205 6.36 -8.96 -2.59
N GLU A 206 6.63 -8.07 -1.65
CA GLU A 206 7.07 -6.69 -1.89
C GLU A 206 8.14 -6.31 -0.86
N GLY A 207 9.35 -5.99 -1.34
CA GLY A 207 10.51 -5.83 -0.48
C GLY A 207 10.81 -7.11 0.30
N ASN A 208 10.89 -6.99 1.61
CA ASN A 208 11.06 -8.10 2.56
C ASN A 208 9.75 -8.78 2.99
N LEU A 209 8.60 -8.17 2.67
CA LEU A 209 7.30 -8.66 3.10
C LEU A 209 6.76 -9.74 2.18
N GLU A 210 6.26 -10.80 2.77
CA GLU A 210 5.59 -11.89 2.09
C GLU A 210 4.11 -11.93 2.46
N LEU A 211 3.28 -12.35 1.49
CA LEU A 211 1.84 -12.49 1.70
C LEU A 211 1.54 -13.56 2.76
N GLY A 212 2.32 -14.65 2.76
CA GLY A 212 2.14 -15.77 3.69
C GLY A 212 0.77 -16.41 3.57
N ALA A 213 0.22 -16.81 4.71
CA ALA A 213 -1.08 -17.47 4.81
C ALA A 213 -2.26 -16.49 5.01
N LEU A 214 -2.08 -15.18 4.80
CA LEU A 214 -3.16 -14.21 4.96
C LEU A 214 -4.28 -14.50 3.94
N PRO A 215 -5.52 -14.78 4.37
CA PRO A 215 -6.61 -15.08 3.45
C PRO A 215 -6.96 -13.89 2.55
N ARG A 216 -7.52 -14.16 1.37
CA ARG A 216 -7.97 -13.13 0.43
C ARG A 216 -9.01 -12.21 1.07
N GLY A 217 -8.89 -10.91 0.81
CA GLY A 217 -9.74 -9.88 1.39
C GLY A 217 -9.41 -9.52 2.84
N GLN A 218 -8.49 -10.24 3.47
CA GLN A 218 -8.10 -9.96 4.85
C GLN A 218 -6.92 -8.99 4.93
N VAL A 219 -6.87 -8.30 6.06
CA VAL A 219 -5.80 -7.34 6.38
C VAL A 219 -5.13 -7.71 7.68
N ARG A 220 -3.85 -7.33 7.82
CA ARG A 220 -3.13 -7.34 9.11
C ARG A 220 -2.28 -6.10 9.25
N LEU A 221 -2.08 -5.67 10.48
CA LEU A 221 -1.04 -4.69 10.80
C LEU A 221 0.34 -5.31 10.59
N LEU A 222 1.29 -4.50 10.14
CA LEU A 222 2.69 -4.88 10.18
C LEU A 222 3.23 -4.72 11.61
N LYS A 223 4.17 -5.58 11.94
CA LYS A 223 4.97 -5.47 13.17
C LYS A 223 6.02 -4.37 13.01
N GLU A 224 6.47 -3.80 14.11
CA GLU A 224 7.51 -2.76 14.09
C GLU A 224 8.82 -3.23 13.43
N GLU A 225 9.15 -4.51 13.55
CA GLU A 225 10.32 -5.11 12.88
C GLU A 225 10.17 -5.10 11.36
N GLU A 226 8.99 -5.52 10.85
CA GLU A 226 8.68 -5.50 9.43
C GLU A 226 8.73 -4.07 8.85
N ILE A 227 8.25 -3.09 9.63
CA ILE A 227 8.29 -1.67 9.23
C ILE A 227 9.74 -1.17 9.16
N ARG A 228 10.57 -1.46 10.17
CA ARG A 228 11.99 -1.08 10.18
C ARG A 228 12.76 -1.67 8.99
N GLU A 229 12.49 -2.91 8.66
CA GLU A 229 13.11 -3.56 7.50
C GLU A 229 12.69 -2.89 6.18
N LEU A 230 11.41 -2.52 6.03
CA LEU A 230 10.94 -1.75 4.88
C LEU A 230 11.62 -0.37 4.79
N GLU A 231 11.76 0.30 5.92
CA GLU A 231 12.46 1.58 6.00
C GLU A 231 13.91 1.47 5.55
N ALA A 232 14.61 0.45 6.07
CA ALA A 232 16.00 0.19 5.67
C ALA A 232 16.16 -0.04 4.16
N LEU A 233 15.22 -0.81 3.54
CA LEU A 233 15.18 -1.00 2.09
C LEU A 233 14.99 0.31 1.32
N CYS A 234 14.27 1.26 1.90
CA CYS A 234 13.99 2.57 1.28
C CYS A 234 15.03 3.62 1.64
N GLY A 235 16.03 3.30 2.48
CA GLY A 235 17.05 4.23 2.96
C GLY A 235 16.46 5.31 3.87
N MET A 236 15.61 4.90 4.79
CA MET A 236 15.08 5.71 5.89
C MET A 236 15.86 5.39 7.17
#